data_127cfc0e75338512dfcdec26dff235eb
#
_entry.id   127cfc0e75338512dfcdec26dff235eb
#
_cell.length_a   1.000
_cell.length_b   1.000
_cell.length_c   1.000
_cell.angle_alpha   90.00
_cell.angle_beta   90.00
_cell.angle_gamma   90.00
#
_symmetry.space_group_name_H-M   'P 1'
#
loop_
_entity.id
_entity.type
_entity.pdbx_description
1 polymer ?
#
loop_
_entity_poly.entity_id
_entity_poly.type
_entity_poly.pdbx_seq_one_letter_code
_entity_poly.pdbx_strand_id
1 'polypeptide(L)'
;VREVLVLLSGVALSLAMGHPWACFHGDPQHSGRSSNVVGAPLTRVEARGLGGKVSGSPVVRQDGFVLVGARDVRLYCLGPALDTLLWVADLTPYGSSIYYSAPALDDSNNVYITTNRRLVKLSSNGVVLWSWPANNSLSISHSPVIGQDGKVYFACYSDSLYALTPEGTLAWAYPLGRAANSAPVVGLDGNILVATTRGSAPWPLFCIEPDGDLHWVHNLDGDAEFSSPAVGPDGAVYIGANRYLYAVRSDGTLKWRDSLLARVQSCPAVANESTLYVVAGAGLYCVDTDSGVRWRRSIGGSNYCSPAVDAEGNIYVGTASGTSSRFWCIAPDSTVRDSHLIGSDIWSSPAISGRGIYFGTMADTMYLFQGPGSGAVECRVPAGPSGMRLLPNPTRGVVRIAPSGRYSARVFDAGGVLVARTLDADRLDLSGLRRGIYMVAVPGAQPCKVVLR
;
A
#
# COMPACT_ATOMS: atom_id res chain seq x y z
N VAL A 1 11.88 22.48 -48.75
CA VAL A 1 11.71 22.62 -47.32
C VAL A 1 11.20 21.27 -46.80
N ARG A 2 12.10 20.44 -46.24
CA ARG A 2 11.76 19.16 -45.58
C ARG A 2 11.64 19.44 -44.08
N GLU A 3 10.46 19.29 -43.51
CA GLU A 3 10.26 19.28 -42.10
C GLU A 3 10.84 17.97 -41.54
N VAL A 4 11.80 18.11 -40.62
CA VAL A 4 12.32 16.99 -39.80
C VAL A 4 11.39 16.83 -38.62
N LEU A 5 10.58 15.78 -38.65
CA LEU A 5 9.79 15.37 -37.50
C LEU A 5 10.74 14.74 -36.49
N VAL A 6 11.08 15.47 -35.43
CA VAL A 6 11.78 14.92 -34.26
C VAL A 6 10.75 14.17 -33.43
N LEU A 7 10.75 12.86 -33.54
CA LEU A 7 10.09 11.99 -32.58
C LEU A 7 10.84 12.09 -31.24
N LEU A 8 10.36 12.96 -30.37
CA LEU A 8 10.67 12.85 -28.95
C LEU A 8 10.10 11.51 -28.45
N SER A 9 11.01 10.58 -28.17
CA SER A 9 10.70 9.38 -27.42
C SER A 9 10.14 9.82 -26.07
N GLY A 10 8.80 9.87 -25.98
CA GLY A 10 8.11 10.13 -24.73
C GLY A 10 8.42 8.99 -23.79
N VAL A 11 9.22 9.26 -22.77
CA VAL A 11 9.16 8.51 -21.52
C VAL A 11 7.70 8.64 -21.08
N ALA A 12 6.93 7.58 -21.24
CA ALA A 12 5.64 7.48 -20.62
C ALA A 12 5.89 7.53 -19.10
N LEU A 13 5.79 8.72 -18.51
CA LEU A 13 5.53 8.83 -17.10
C LEU A 13 4.27 7.99 -16.90
N SER A 14 4.41 6.84 -16.26
CA SER A 14 3.30 6.13 -15.66
C SER A 14 2.50 7.19 -14.90
N LEU A 15 1.34 7.54 -15.42
CA LEU A 15 0.34 8.24 -14.63
C LEU A 15 0.04 7.27 -13.50
N ALA A 16 0.74 7.43 -12.38
CA ALA A 16 0.45 6.72 -11.15
C ALA A 16 -1.05 6.84 -10.96
N MET A 17 -1.74 5.72 -10.89
CA MET A 17 -3.13 5.66 -10.49
C MET A 17 -3.27 6.67 -9.36
N GLY A 18 -4.24 7.60 -9.42
CA GLY A 18 -4.27 8.83 -8.61
C GLY A 18 -4.30 8.67 -7.08
N HIS A 19 -3.82 7.55 -6.57
CA HIS A 19 -3.70 7.22 -5.16
C HIS A 19 -2.31 7.62 -4.64
N PRO A 20 -2.22 8.30 -3.49
CA PRO A 20 -0.93 8.62 -2.87
C PRO A 20 -0.09 7.39 -2.53
N TRP A 21 -0.76 6.23 -2.23
CA TRP A 21 -0.12 4.96 -1.89
C TRP A 21 -1.06 3.80 -2.24
N ALA A 22 -1.01 3.34 -3.50
CA ALA A 22 -2.04 2.50 -4.12
C ALA A 22 -2.00 1.02 -3.70
N CYS A 23 -0.81 0.50 -3.36
CA CYS A 23 -0.59 -0.90 -3.02
C CYS A 23 0.57 -1.06 -2.05
N PHE A 24 1.01 -2.30 -1.80
CA PHE A 24 2.22 -2.55 -1.04
C PHE A 24 3.38 -1.72 -1.60
N HIS A 25 4.09 -1.05 -0.71
CA HIS A 25 5.25 -0.23 -1.03
C HIS A 25 4.99 0.90 -2.06
N GLY A 26 3.75 1.38 -2.12
CA GLY A 26 3.33 2.63 -2.78
C GLY A 26 2.72 2.49 -4.14
N ASP A 27 3.42 1.86 -5.06
CA ASP A 27 3.07 1.73 -6.47
C ASP A 27 3.30 0.30 -6.98
N PRO A 28 2.83 -0.05 -8.20
CA PRO A 28 3.01 -1.38 -8.77
C PRO A 28 4.48 -1.80 -8.97
N GLN A 29 5.43 -0.86 -8.99
CA GLN A 29 6.87 -1.09 -9.05
C GLN A 29 7.49 -1.33 -7.67
N HIS A 30 6.71 -1.22 -6.61
CA HIS A 30 7.17 -1.27 -5.22
C HIS A 30 8.31 -0.29 -4.93
N SER A 31 8.23 0.91 -5.48
CA SER A 31 9.33 1.89 -5.36
C SER A 31 9.56 2.35 -3.91
N GLY A 32 8.58 2.26 -3.04
CA GLY A 32 8.66 2.74 -1.65
C GLY A 32 8.83 4.25 -1.55
N ARG A 33 8.55 4.97 -2.62
CA ARG A 33 8.77 6.41 -2.76
C ARG A 33 7.44 7.17 -2.84
N SER A 34 7.39 8.29 -2.14
CA SER A 34 6.29 9.25 -2.21
C SER A 34 6.72 10.55 -2.87
N SER A 35 5.81 11.18 -3.60
CA SER A 35 5.95 12.56 -4.06
C SER A 35 5.62 13.60 -2.98
N ASN A 36 5.16 13.17 -1.81
CA ASN A 36 4.84 14.04 -0.68
C ASN A 36 6.08 14.24 0.19
N VAL A 37 6.19 15.42 0.79
CA VAL A 37 7.19 15.74 1.81
C VAL A 37 6.55 15.57 3.19
N VAL A 38 7.24 14.90 4.09
CA VAL A 38 6.85 14.82 5.50
C VAL A 38 7.85 15.57 6.37
N GLY A 39 9.13 15.24 6.26
CA GLY A 39 10.20 15.90 7.00
C GLY A 39 10.26 15.48 8.48
N ALA A 40 11.04 16.23 9.27
CA ALA A 40 11.21 16.05 10.72
C ALA A 40 11.32 17.41 11.42
N PRO A 41 11.00 17.57 12.72
CA PRO A 41 10.66 16.47 13.65
C PRO A 41 9.26 15.88 13.38
N LEU A 42 9.08 14.62 13.77
CA LEU A 42 7.81 13.93 13.68
C LEU A 42 6.97 14.15 14.94
N THR A 43 5.68 14.32 14.75
CA THR A 43 4.69 14.37 15.85
C THR A 43 3.70 13.23 15.66
N ARG A 44 3.48 12.43 16.71
CA ARG A 44 2.39 11.46 16.72
C ARG A 44 1.06 12.20 16.85
N VAL A 45 0.24 12.10 15.80
CA VAL A 45 -1.06 12.78 15.77
C VAL A 45 -2.15 11.88 16.33
N GLU A 46 -2.12 10.59 15.97
CA GLU A 46 -3.15 9.64 16.37
C GLU A 46 -2.56 8.24 16.55
N ALA A 47 -3.19 7.48 17.45
CA ALA A 47 -2.93 6.07 17.66
C ALA A 47 -4.27 5.36 17.85
N ARG A 48 -4.71 4.61 16.83
CA ARG A 48 -6.01 3.96 16.83
C ARG A 48 -5.87 2.46 17.01
N GLY A 49 -6.51 1.93 18.06
CA GLY A 49 -6.66 0.48 18.26
C GLY A 49 -7.61 -0.13 17.23
N LEU A 50 -7.25 -1.30 16.71
CA LEU A 50 -8.06 -2.15 15.84
C LEU A 50 -8.40 -3.46 16.56
N GLY A 51 -9.15 -4.36 15.91
CA GLY A 51 -9.55 -5.64 16.51
C GLY A 51 -8.45 -6.71 16.51
N GLY A 52 -7.30 -6.49 15.86
CA GLY A 52 -6.23 -7.46 15.75
C GLY A 52 -4.92 -6.87 15.29
N LYS A 53 -3.84 -7.64 15.46
CA LYS A 53 -2.47 -7.27 15.08
C LYS A 53 -2.38 -6.80 13.64
N VAL A 54 -1.66 -5.70 13.41
CA VAL A 54 -1.47 -5.11 12.09
C VAL A 54 -0.07 -5.43 11.60
N SER A 55 0.03 -6.50 10.82
CA SER A 55 1.28 -6.91 10.17
C SER A 55 1.33 -6.59 8.68
N GLY A 56 0.16 -6.38 8.04
CA GLY A 56 0.05 -5.88 6.68
C GLY A 56 0.29 -4.37 6.61
N SER A 57 0.74 -3.88 5.47
CA SER A 57 0.99 -2.47 5.26
C SER A 57 -0.30 -1.74 4.87
N PRO A 58 -0.51 -0.50 5.34
CA PRO A 58 -1.64 0.30 4.93
C PRO A 58 -1.47 0.81 3.50
N VAL A 59 -2.59 1.15 2.87
CA VAL A 59 -2.65 1.90 1.62
C VAL A 59 -3.49 3.15 1.80
N VAL A 60 -3.25 4.15 0.97
CA VAL A 60 -3.95 5.44 1.06
C VAL A 60 -4.66 5.72 -0.26
N ARG A 61 -5.97 5.88 -0.19
CA ARG A 61 -6.83 6.21 -1.32
C ARG A 61 -6.61 7.66 -1.78
N GLN A 62 -7.05 7.97 -2.99
CA GLN A 62 -7.01 9.33 -3.54
C GLN A 62 -7.76 10.34 -2.68
N ASP A 63 -8.84 9.94 -2.02
CA ASP A 63 -9.61 10.75 -1.09
C ASP A 63 -9.01 10.84 0.32
N GLY A 64 -7.83 10.25 0.53
CA GLY A 64 -7.08 10.26 1.77
C GLY A 64 -7.48 9.19 2.78
N PHE A 65 -8.51 8.37 2.52
CA PHE A 65 -8.86 7.27 3.42
C PHE A 65 -7.79 6.20 3.43
N VAL A 66 -7.58 5.62 4.61
CA VAL A 66 -6.54 4.61 4.87
C VAL A 66 -7.19 3.24 5.00
N LEU A 67 -6.70 2.28 4.21
CA LEU A 67 -7.16 0.90 4.29
C LEU A 67 -6.05 0.01 4.83
N VAL A 68 -6.42 -0.89 5.74
CA VAL A 68 -5.49 -1.84 6.33
C VAL A 68 -6.19 -3.12 6.74
N GLY A 69 -5.56 -4.26 6.44
CA GLY A 69 -5.96 -5.55 6.92
C GLY A 69 -5.33 -5.86 8.29
N ALA A 70 -6.09 -6.50 9.18
CA ALA A 70 -5.60 -6.95 10.48
C ALA A 70 -5.79 -8.47 10.67
N ARG A 71 -5.09 -9.05 11.65
CA ARG A 71 -5.10 -10.49 11.89
C ARG A 71 -6.40 -11.04 12.49
N ASP A 72 -7.34 -10.17 12.85
CA ASP A 72 -8.71 -10.52 13.16
C ASP A 72 -9.56 -10.82 11.92
N VAL A 73 -8.93 -10.91 10.76
CA VAL A 73 -9.51 -11.18 9.44
C VAL A 73 -10.49 -10.09 9.00
N ARG A 74 -10.22 -8.86 9.38
CA ARG A 74 -11.00 -7.68 8.97
C ARG A 74 -10.16 -6.73 8.15
N LEU A 75 -10.83 -6.09 7.18
CA LEU A 75 -10.30 -4.95 6.46
C LEU A 75 -10.97 -3.68 6.99
N TYR A 76 -10.16 -2.75 7.44
CA TYR A 76 -10.59 -1.48 8.01
C TYR A 76 -10.39 -0.36 7.01
N CYS A 77 -11.39 0.52 6.88
CA CYS A 77 -11.27 1.79 6.18
C CYS A 77 -11.39 2.93 7.19
N LEU A 78 -10.31 3.67 7.36
CA LEU A 78 -10.15 4.71 8.35
C LEU A 78 -10.12 6.08 7.68
N GLY A 79 -10.59 7.10 8.40
CA GLY A 79 -10.43 8.49 7.98
C GLY A 79 -8.96 8.90 7.92
N PRO A 80 -8.62 9.96 7.17
CA PRO A 80 -7.24 10.41 6.98
C PRO A 80 -6.53 10.81 8.29
N ALA A 81 -7.28 11.15 9.33
CA ALA A 81 -6.75 11.45 10.66
C ALA A 81 -6.71 10.23 11.59
N LEU A 82 -7.11 9.05 11.13
CA LEU A 82 -7.37 7.83 11.91
C LEU A 82 -8.44 7.99 13.01
N ASP A 83 -9.03 9.17 13.18
CA ASP A 83 -10.04 9.50 14.17
C ASP A 83 -11.43 8.90 13.87
N THR A 84 -11.64 8.50 12.62
CA THR A 84 -12.93 8.03 12.11
C THR A 84 -12.77 6.63 11.53
N LEU A 85 -13.70 5.74 11.85
CA LEU A 85 -13.88 4.46 11.18
C LEU A 85 -14.99 4.62 10.15
N LEU A 86 -14.65 4.47 8.86
CA LEU A 86 -15.64 4.61 7.80
C LEU A 86 -16.47 3.33 7.62
N TRP A 87 -15.77 2.20 7.52
CA TRP A 87 -16.37 0.88 7.47
C TRP A 87 -15.35 -0.20 7.86
N VAL A 88 -15.88 -1.36 8.22
CA VAL A 88 -15.12 -2.60 8.45
C VAL A 88 -15.77 -3.70 7.63
N ALA A 89 -14.97 -4.41 6.86
CA ALA A 89 -15.40 -5.63 6.19
C ALA A 89 -14.90 -6.86 6.94
N ASP A 90 -15.84 -7.72 7.35
CA ASP A 90 -15.53 -9.02 7.95
C ASP A 90 -15.18 -10.01 6.83
N LEU A 91 -13.95 -10.49 6.81
CA LEU A 91 -13.44 -11.43 5.83
C LEU A 91 -13.27 -12.86 6.39
N THR A 92 -13.78 -13.13 7.58
CA THR A 92 -13.76 -14.49 8.20
C THR A 92 -14.39 -15.57 7.32
N PRO A 93 -15.44 -15.30 6.49
CA PRO A 93 -15.94 -16.30 5.54
C PRO A 93 -14.95 -16.66 4.42
N TYR A 94 -13.93 -15.83 4.20
CA TYR A 94 -12.97 -15.97 3.11
C TYR A 94 -11.59 -16.43 3.56
N GLY A 95 -11.36 -16.57 4.86
CA GLY A 95 -10.10 -17.04 5.42
C GLY A 95 -10.06 -16.99 6.94
N SER A 96 -8.95 -17.39 7.52
CA SER A 96 -8.73 -17.37 8.97
C SER A 96 -7.63 -16.41 9.41
N SER A 97 -7.01 -15.69 8.45
CA SER A 97 -5.95 -14.71 8.74
C SER A 97 -5.69 -13.79 7.56
N ILE A 98 -5.32 -12.55 7.86
CA ILE A 98 -4.63 -11.61 6.97
C ILE A 98 -3.25 -11.37 7.59
N TYR A 99 -2.19 -11.94 7.00
CA TYR A 99 -0.85 -11.83 7.60
C TYR A 99 -0.10 -10.58 7.13
N TYR A 100 0.55 -10.65 5.98
CA TYR A 100 1.42 -9.59 5.46
C TYR A 100 0.80 -8.86 4.26
N SER A 101 -0.47 -9.10 4.00
CA SER A 101 -1.15 -8.51 2.85
C SER A 101 -1.46 -7.03 3.07
N ALA A 102 -0.89 -6.18 2.23
CA ALA A 102 -1.41 -4.85 1.98
C ALA A 102 -2.52 -4.95 0.92
N PRO A 103 -3.57 -4.14 1.02
CA PRO A 103 -4.54 -4.01 -0.06
C PRO A 103 -3.90 -3.47 -1.35
N ALA A 104 -4.55 -3.71 -2.50
CA ALA A 104 -4.29 -2.99 -3.75
C ALA A 104 -5.58 -2.29 -4.20
N LEU A 105 -5.45 -1.11 -4.78
CA LEU A 105 -6.55 -0.24 -5.17
C LEU A 105 -6.60 -0.09 -6.69
N ASP A 106 -7.78 -0.25 -7.29
CA ASP A 106 -8.02 0.15 -8.68
C ASP A 106 -8.51 1.61 -8.78
N ASP A 107 -8.58 2.17 -9.99
CA ASP A 107 -8.98 3.55 -10.25
C ASP A 107 -10.41 3.88 -9.79
N SER A 108 -11.24 2.86 -9.57
CA SER A 108 -12.59 2.99 -9.02
C SER A 108 -12.63 2.92 -7.49
N ASN A 109 -11.47 2.89 -6.84
CA ASN A 109 -11.31 2.64 -5.40
C ASN A 109 -11.82 1.27 -4.93
N ASN A 110 -11.99 0.28 -5.83
CA ASN A 110 -12.20 -1.07 -5.38
C ASN A 110 -10.92 -1.59 -4.74
N VAL A 111 -11.09 -2.48 -3.77
CA VAL A 111 -10.02 -2.98 -2.92
C VAL A 111 -9.80 -4.45 -3.19
N TYR A 112 -8.58 -4.84 -3.47
CA TYR A 112 -8.17 -6.23 -3.59
C TYR A 112 -7.27 -6.57 -2.41
N ILE A 113 -7.60 -7.62 -1.69
CA ILE A 113 -6.81 -8.07 -0.53
C ILE A 113 -6.75 -9.59 -0.47
N THR A 114 -5.62 -10.12 -0.06
CA THR A 114 -5.49 -11.56 0.16
C THR A 114 -5.72 -11.91 1.63
N THR A 115 -6.55 -12.91 1.85
CA THR A 115 -6.53 -13.69 3.09
C THR A 115 -5.61 -14.90 2.90
N ASN A 116 -5.40 -15.68 3.95
CA ASN A 116 -4.60 -16.91 3.81
C ASN A 116 -5.23 -17.98 2.88
N ARG A 117 -6.44 -17.76 2.35
CA ARG A 117 -7.17 -18.74 1.51
C ARG A 117 -7.70 -18.17 0.21
N ARG A 118 -7.87 -16.86 0.10
CA ARG A 118 -8.56 -16.23 -1.03
C ARG A 118 -7.97 -14.88 -1.38
N LEU A 119 -8.05 -14.54 -2.64
CA LEU A 119 -8.07 -13.15 -3.08
C LEU A 119 -9.53 -12.67 -3.01
N VAL A 120 -9.76 -11.51 -2.41
CA VAL A 120 -11.09 -10.92 -2.23
C VAL A 120 -11.09 -9.53 -2.86
N LYS A 121 -12.09 -9.26 -3.71
CA LYS A 121 -12.38 -7.91 -4.21
C LYS A 121 -13.55 -7.32 -3.45
N LEU A 122 -13.36 -6.09 -2.98
CA LEU A 122 -14.42 -5.31 -2.34
C LEU A 122 -14.64 -4.01 -3.13
N SER A 123 -15.86 -3.50 -3.06
CA SER A 123 -16.16 -2.15 -3.53
C SER A 123 -15.49 -1.10 -2.62
N SER A 124 -15.45 0.14 -3.08
CA SER A 124 -14.99 1.30 -2.30
C SER A 124 -15.70 1.49 -0.96
N ASN A 125 -16.86 0.88 -0.78
CA ASN A 125 -17.67 0.91 0.44
C ASN A 125 -17.56 -0.36 1.30
N GLY A 126 -16.59 -1.22 1.02
CA GLY A 126 -16.32 -2.42 1.82
C GLY A 126 -17.26 -3.61 1.56
N VAL A 127 -18.08 -3.58 0.50
CA VAL A 127 -18.94 -4.71 0.11
C VAL A 127 -18.14 -5.68 -0.74
N VAL A 128 -18.10 -6.95 -0.36
CA VAL A 128 -17.43 -7.99 -1.16
C VAL A 128 -18.16 -8.15 -2.49
N LEU A 129 -17.44 -7.96 -3.60
CA LEU A 129 -17.93 -8.12 -4.95
C LEU A 129 -17.73 -9.55 -5.44
N TRP A 130 -16.55 -10.11 -5.19
CA TRP A 130 -16.25 -11.50 -5.47
C TRP A 130 -15.03 -11.97 -4.63
N SER A 131 -14.85 -13.27 -4.58
CA SER A 131 -13.66 -13.88 -4.00
C SER A 131 -13.20 -15.07 -4.83
N TRP A 132 -11.90 -15.20 -5.03
CA TRP A 132 -11.29 -16.29 -5.77
C TRP A 132 -10.52 -17.21 -4.82
N PRO A 133 -10.78 -18.53 -4.80
CA PRO A 133 -10.11 -19.46 -3.90
C PRO A 133 -8.70 -19.78 -4.40
N ALA A 134 -7.70 -19.70 -3.54
CA ALA A 134 -6.46 -20.39 -3.78
C ALA A 134 -6.70 -21.90 -3.59
N ASN A 135 -6.12 -22.74 -4.48
CA ASN A 135 -6.33 -24.19 -4.45
C ASN A 135 -6.14 -24.77 -3.05
N ASN A 136 -7.07 -25.58 -2.65
CA ASN A 136 -7.40 -26.39 -1.50
C ASN A 136 -6.43 -26.60 -0.30
N SER A 137 -5.21 -26.10 -0.28
CA SER A 137 -4.26 -26.40 0.83
C SER A 137 -3.27 -25.27 1.17
N LEU A 138 -3.31 -24.10 0.52
CA LEU A 138 -2.11 -23.28 0.41
C LEU A 138 -2.35 -21.82 0.71
N SER A 139 -1.58 -21.30 1.65
CA SER A 139 -1.62 -19.93 2.11
C SER A 139 -1.25 -18.92 1.01
N ILE A 140 -2.09 -17.91 0.82
CA ILE A 140 -1.68 -16.65 0.26
C ILE A 140 -1.25 -15.78 1.44
N SER A 141 -0.03 -15.29 1.45
CA SER A 141 0.47 -14.52 2.61
C SER A 141 0.90 -13.11 2.26
N HIS A 142 0.93 -12.76 0.96
CA HIS A 142 1.44 -11.48 0.48
C HIS A 142 0.42 -10.69 -0.33
N SER A 143 0.78 -9.44 -0.57
CA SER A 143 -0.06 -8.44 -1.22
C SER A 143 -0.29 -8.77 -2.70
N PRO A 144 -1.49 -8.53 -3.23
CA PRO A 144 -1.74 -8.51 -4.65
C PRO A 144 -1.20 -7.22 -5.27
N VAL A 145 -0.95 -7.23 -6.58
CA VAL A 145 -0.63 -6.04 -7.36
C VAL A 145 -1.54 -5.99 -8.59
N ILE A 146 -1.86 -4.78 -9.05
CA ILE A 146 -2.67 -4.55 -10.24
C ILE A 146 -1.76 -4.07 -11.37
N GLY A 147 -1.82 -4.75 -12.51
CA GLY A 147 -1.09 -4.37 -13.71
C GLY A 147 -1.73 -3.23 -14.49
N GLN A 148 -1.00 -2.66 -15.43
CA GLN A 148 -1.51 -1.62 -16.33
C GLN A 148 -2.64 -2.14 -17.24
N ASP A 149 -2.71 -3.45 -17.44
CA ASP A 149 -3.77 -4.15 -18.16
C ASP A 149 -5.04 -4.39 -17.32
N GLY A 150 -5.05 -3.92 -16.07
CA GLY A 150 -6.14 -4.07 -15.12
C GLY A 150 -6.24 -5.44 -14.46
N LYS A 151 -5.41 -6.42 -14.86
CA LYS A 151 -5.38 -7.74 -14.20
C LYS A 151 -4.78 -7.62 -12.80
N VAL A 152 -5.21 -8.50 -11.91
CA VAL A 152 -4.71 -8.63 -10.55
C VAL A 152 -3.80 -9.83 -10.44
N TYR A 153 -2.57 -9.59 -10.04
CA TYR A 153 -1.54 -10.60 -9.90
C TYR A 153 -1.27 -10.90 -8.43
N PHE A 154 -1.16 -12.16 -8.08
CA PHE A 154 -0.81 -12.60 -6.73
C PHE A 154 -0.16 -13.97 -6.76
N ALA A 155 0.75 -14.21 -5.83
CA ALA A 155 1.45 -15.47 -5.70
C ALA A 155 0.95 -16.27 -4.49
N CYS A 156 0.99 -17.58 -4.62
CA CYS A 156 0.58 -18.50 -3.57
C CYS A 156 1.77 -19.32 -3.07
N TYR A 157 1.65 -19.76 -1.83
CA TYR A 157 2.54 -20.77 -1.23
C TYR A 157 2.51 -22.12 -1.97
N SER A 158 1.51 -22.28 -2.85
CA SER A 158 1.25 -23.47 -3.68
C SER A 158 2.04 -23.51 -4.95
N ASP A 159 3.10 -22.68 -5.03
CA ASP A 159 4.01 -22.73 -6.17
C ASP A 159 3.48 -22.16 -7.51
N SER A 160 2.51 -21.25 -7.46
CA SER A 160 2.00 -20.61 -8.68
C SER A 160 1.80 -19.11 -8.51
N LEU A 161 2.03 -18.39 -9.62
CA LEU A 161 1.61 -17.01 -9.83
C LEU A 161 0.29 -17.04 -10.62
N TYR A 162 -0.67 -16.26 -10.17
CA TYR A 162 -2.00 -16.17 -10.78
C TYR A 162 -2.27 -14.77 -11.31
N ALA A 163 -2.96 -14.71 -12.45
CA ALA A 163 -3.54 -13.48 -12.99
C ALA A 163 -5.06 -13.64 -13.11
N LEU A 164 -5.79 -12.71 -12.49
CA LEU A 164 -7.24 -12.63 -12.62
C LEU A 164 -7.66 -11.36 -13.35
N THR A 165 -8.75 -11.45 -14.10
CA THR A 165 -9.40 -10.27 -14.64
C THR A 165 -10.05 -9.45 -13.51
N PRO A 166 -10.38 -8.17 -13.73
CA PRO A 166 -11.10 -7.35 -12.73
C PRO A 166 -12.44 -7.96 -12.27
N GLU A 167 -13.05 -8.83 -13.07
CA GLU A 167 -14.31 -9.54 -12.78
C GLU A 167 -14.10 -10.80 -11.94
N GLY A 168 -12.83 -11.19 -11.66
CA GLY A 168 -12.49 -12.35 -10.85
C GLY A 168 -12.37 -13.66 -11.64
N THR A 169 -12.27 -13.59 -12.97
CA THR A 169 -12.04 -14.75 -13.81
C THR A 169 -10.54 -15.03 -13.95
N LEU A 170 -10.14 -16.29 -13.85
CA LEU A 170 -8.76 -16.69 -14.08
C LEU A 170 -8.36 -16.41 -15.53
N ALA A 171 -7.37 -15.53 -15.73
CA ALA A 171 -6.78 -15.29 -17.03
C ALA A 171 -5.72 -16.36 -17.33
N TRP A 172 -4.81 -16.57 -16.39
CA TRP A 172 -3.79 -17.62 -16.46
C TRP A 172 -3.22 -17.92 -15.06
N ALA A 173 -2.53 -19.05 -14.97
CA ALA A 173 -1.72 -19.46 -13.82
C ALA A 173 -0.38 -19.99 -14.32
N TYR A 174 0.72 -19.46 -13.79
CA TYR A 174 2.07 -19.90 -14.12
C TYR A 174 2.65 -20.72 -12.95
N PRO A 175 3.08 -21.98 -13.19
CA PRO A 175 3.68 -22.82 -12.17
C PRO A 175 5.12 -22.36 -11.88
N LEU A 176 5.36 -21.87 -10.66
CA LEU A 176 6.70 -21.47 -10.21
C LEU A 176 7.55 -22.66 -9.75
N GLY A 177 6.90 -23.82 -9.52
CA GLY A 177 7.52 -25.05 -9.02
C GLY A 177 8.01 -24.96 -7.56
N ARG A 178 7.77 -23.82 -6.90
CA ARG A 178 8.18 -23.53 -5.52
C ARG A 178 7.29 -22.49 -4.89
N ALA A 179 7.26 -22.49 -3.55
CA ALA A 179 6.53 -21.48 -2.79
C ALA A 179 7.03 -20.06 -3.10
N ALA A 180 6.11 -19.15 -3.34
CA ALA A 180 6.40 -17.72 -3.39
C ALA A 180 5.91 -17.08 -2.09
N ASN A 181 6.83 -16.50 -1.34
CA ASN A 181 6.58 -15.76 -0.10
C ASN A 181 7.06 -14.32 -0.24
N SER A 182 6.79 -13.74 -1.41
CA SER A 182 7.02 -12.35 -1.77
C SER A 182 5.83 -11.82 -2.57
N ALA A 183 5.55 -10.53 -2.44
CA ALA A 183 4.55 -9.90 -3.29
C ALA A 183 5.09 -9.81 -4.73
N PRO A 184 4.29 -10.13 -5.76
CA PRO A 184 4.68 -9.86 -7.14
C PRO A 184 4.73 -8.35 -7.39
N VAL A 185 5.59 -7.93 -8.30
CA VAL A 185 5.75 -6.54 -8.74
C VAL A 185 5.56 -6.44 -10.24
N VAL A 186 5.10 -5.29 -10.73
CA VAL A 186 4.94 -5.03 -12.16
C VAL A 186 6.13 -4.21 -12.66
N GLY A 187 6.81 -4.71 -13.69
CA GLY A 187 7.90 -4.02 -14.37
C GLY A 187 7.42 -2.77 -15.13
N LEU A 188 8.36 -1.95 -15.59
CA LEU A 188 8.05 -0.78 -16.42
C LEU A 188 7.49 -1.18 -17.80
N ASP A 189 7.82 -2.37 -18.25
CA ASP A 189 7.37 -3.01 -19.48
C ASP A 189 6.02 -3.75 -19.31
N GLY A 190 5.47 -3.79 -18.10
CA GLY A 190 4.24 -4.49 -17.75
C GLY A 190 4.45 -5.96 -17.35
N ASN A 191 5.67 -6.50 -17.44
CA ASN A 191 5.99 -7.86 -17.03
C ASN A 191 5.88 -8.03 -15.51
N ILE A 192 5.56 -9.22 -15.05
CA ILE A 192 5.33 -9.53 -13.64
C ILE A 192 6.53 -10.26 -13.08
N LEU A 193 7.15 -9.68 -12.04
CA LEU A 193 8.30 -10.27 -11.37
C LEU A 193 7.89 -10.87 -10.03
N VAL A 194 8.35 -12.08 -9.77
CA VAL A 194 8.08 -12.78 -8.51
C VAL A 194 9.27 -13.66 -8.14
N ALA A 195 9.66 -13.63 -6.87
CA ALA A 195 10.72 -14.47 -6.35
C ALA A 195 10.16 -15.65 -5.57
N THR A 196 10.86 -16.77 -5.64
CA THR A 196 10.51 -17.97 -4.90
C THR A 196 11.31 -18.07 -3.60
N THR A 197 10.74 -18.83 -2.67
CA THR A 197 11.31 -19.07 -1.36
C THR A 197 11.25 -20.55 -1.03
N ARG A 198 11.92 -20.96 0.02
CA ARG A 198 11.94 -22.31 0.57
C ARG A 198 12.39 -23.42 -0.40
N GLY A 199 12.85 -24.51 0.16
CA GLY A 199 13.44 -25.63 -0.55
C GLY A 199 14.95 -25.48 -0.75
N SER A 200 15.54 -26.38 -1.57
CA SER A 200 16.95 -26.34 -1.95
C SER A 200 17.17 -25.43 -3.16
N ALA A 201 18.39 -24.93 -3.33
CA ALA A 201 18.77 -24.17 -4.54
C ALA A 201 18.37 -24.90 -5.85
N PRO A 202 18.15 -24.17 -6.94
CA PRO A 202 18.16 -22.73 -7.06
C PRO A 202 16.90 -22.04 -6.55
N TRP A 203 16.98 -20.73 -6.23
CA TRP A 203 15.82 -19.89 -5.87
C TRP A 203 15.57 -18.88 -6.98
N PRO A 204 14.68 -19.19 -7.93
CA PRO A 204 14.45 -18.33 -9.07
C PRO A 204 13.67 -17.06 -8.74
N LEU A 205 14.10 -15.96 -9.36
CA LEU A 205 13.34 -14.78 -9.67
C LEU A 205 12.80 -14.91 -11.08
N PHE A 206 11.49 -14.97 -11.22
CA PHE A 206 10.79 -15.09 -12.49
C PHE A 206 10.37 -13.73 -13.01
N CYS A 207 10.42 -13.55 -14.32
CA CYS A 207 9.76 -12.49 -15.07
C CYS A 207 8.79 -13.14 -16.04
N ILE A 208 7.51 -12.84 -15.87
CA ILE A 208 6.40 -13.44 -16.63
C ILE A 208 5.71 -12.33 -17.41
N GLU A 209 5.42 -12.55 -18.67
CA GLU A 209 4.69 -11.60 -19.50
C GLU A 209 3.22 -11.46 -19.08
N PRO A 210 2.53 -10.35 -19.40
CA PRO A 210 1.13 -10.14 -18.99
C PRO A 210 0.14 -11.18 -19.54
N ASP A 211 0.50 -11.94 -20.56
CA ASP A 211 -0.27 -13.04 -21.13
C ASP A 211 0.00 -14.41 -20.46
N GLY A 212 1.02 -14.47 -19.59
CA GLY A 212 1.37 -15.65 -18.80
C GLY A 212 2.59 -16.42 -19.32
N ASP A 213 3.22 -15.98 -20.38
CA ASP A 213 4.43 -16.62 -20.92
C ASP A 213 5.67 -16.21 -20.10
N LEU A 214 6.64 -17.14 -20.05
CA LEU A 214 7.92 -16.88 -19.38
C LEU A 214 8.79 -15.95 -20.21
N HIS A 215 9.12 -14.79 -19.66
CA HIS A 215 10.08 -13.88 -20.30
C HIS A 215 11.52 -14.27 -19.98
N TRP A 216 11.89 -14.36 -18.69
CA TRP A 216 13.19 -14.82 -18.22
C TRP A 216 13.16 -15.35 -16.80
N VAL A 217 14.20 -16.06 -16.41
CA VAL A 217 14.47 -16.54 -15.04
C VAL A 217 15.89 -16.18 -14.64
N HIS A 218 16.06 -15.62 -13.43
CA HIS A 218 17.34 -15.39 -12.80
C HIS A 218 17.45 -16.21 -11.51
N ASN A 219 18.49 -17.02 -11.36
CA ASN A 219 18.70 -17.82 -10.15
C ASN A 219 19.44 -17.02 -9.09
N LEU A 220 18.83 -16.89 -7.91
CA LEU A 220 19.44 -16.28 -6.73
C LEU A 220 20.24 -17.32 -5.94
N ASP A 221 21.25 -16.89 -5.15
CA ASP A 221 22.05 -17.75 -4.27
C ASP A 221 21.44 -17.94 -2.87
N GLY A 222 20.21 -17.55 -2.68
CA GLY A 222 19.47 -17.68 -1.43
C GLY A 222 17.98 -17.47 -1.65
N ASP A 223 17.19 -17.87 -0.65
CA ASP A 223 15.76 -17.62 -0.68
C ASP A 223 15.43 -16.13 -0.43
N ALA A 224 14.41 -15.63 -1.12
CA ALA A 224 13.92 -14.26 -0.99
C ALA A 224 12.77 -14.16 0.02
N GLU A 225 12.81 -14.93 1.12
CA GLU A 225 11.74 -14.96 2.10
C GLU A 225 11.49 -13.57 2.71
N PHE A 226 10.27 -13.06 2.54
CA PHE A 226 9.78 -11.73 2.93
C PHE A 226 10.39 -10.54 2.17
N SER A 227 11.38 -10.72 1.32
CA SER A 227 11.83 -9.66 0.43
C SER A 227 11.05 -9.71 -0.88
N SER A 228 10.27 -8.68 -1.13
CA SER A 228 9.61 -8.51 -2.44
C SER A 228 10.52 -7.75 -3.39
N PRO A 229 10.46 -8.00 -4.70
CA PRO A 229 11.20 -7.21 -5.68
C PRO A 229 10.73 -5.74 -5.67
N ALA A 230 11.64 -4.84 -6.03
CA ALA A 230 11.36 -3.45 -6.38
C ALA A 230 11.97 -3.12 -7.73
N VAL A 231 11.31 -2.29 -8.53
CA VAL A 231 11.78 -1.94 -9.88
C VAL A 231 12.25 -0.49 -9.89
N GLY A 232 13.45 -0.29 -10.37
CA GLY A 232 14.05 1.05 -10.53
C GLY A 232 13.57 1.76 -11.80
N PRO A 233 13.86 3.09 -11.90
CA PRO A 233 13.51 3.88 -13.08
C PRO A 233 14.21 3.42 -14.38
N ASP A 234 15.32 2.69 -14.25
CA ASP A 234 16.05 2.06 -15.35
C ASP A 234 15.51 0.67 -15.73
N GLY A 235 14.44 0.21 -15.07
CA GLY A 235 13.88 -1.13 -15.21
C GLY A 235 14.67 -2.23 -14.49
N ALA A 236 15.76 -1.90 -13.79
CA ALA A 236 16.47 -2.89 -12.99
C ALA A 236 15.64 -3.32 -11.78
N VAL A 237 15.75 -4.60 -11.44
CA VAL A 237 15.01 -5.25 -10.36
C VAL A 237 15.93 -5.44 -9.17
N TYR A 238 15.56 -4.90 -8.03
CA TYR A 238 16.30 -5.02 -6.78
C TYR A 238 15.57 -5.96 -5.83
N ILE A 239 16.29 -6.94 -5.27
CA ILE A 239 15.70 -7.92 -4.35
C ILE A 239 16.72 -8.45 -3.35
N GLY A 240 16.26 -8.68 -2.13
CA GLY A 240 17.02 -9.39 -1.11
C GLY A 240 16.85 -10.91 -1.23
N ALA A 241 17.96 -11.64 -1.14
CA ALA A 241 17.93 -13.10 -1.05
C ALA A 241 18.97 -13.56 -0.03
N ASN A 242 18.52 -14.16 1.07
CA ASN A 242 19.36 -14.44 2.23
C ASN A 242 20.08 -13.14 2.67
N ARG A 243 21.41 -13.13 2.71
CA ARG A 243 22.21 -11.93 3.05
C ARG A 243 22.69 -11.12 1.84
N TYR A 244 22.22 -11.46 0.65
CA TYR A 244 22.60 -10.76 -0.57
C TYR A 244 21.51 -9.80 -1.02
N LEU A 245 21.91 -8.65 -1.50
CA LEU A 245 21.08 -7.74 -2.29
C LEU A 245 21.50 -7.89 -3.75
N TYR A 246 20.54 -8.12 -4.61
CA TYR A 246 20.72 -8.28 -6.05
C TYR A 246 20.17 -7.08 -6.80
N ALA A 247 20.87 -6.71 -7.86
CA ALA A 247 20.34 -5.91 -8.96
C ALA A 247 20.37 -6.77 -10.23
N VAL A 248 19.21 -6.98 -10.83
CA VAL A 248 19.03 -7.76 -12.06
C VAL A 248 18.50 -6.80 -13.12
N ARG A 249 19.10 -6.81 -14.34
CA ARG A 249 18.63 -5.96 -15.43
C ARG A 249 17.27 -6.43 -15.94
N SER A 250 16.59 -5.57 -16.68
CA SER A 250 15.28 -5.88 -17.28
C SER A 250 15.32 -7.08 -18.25
N ASP A 251 16.50 -7.43 -18.76
CA ASP A 251 16.72 -8.62 -19.61
C ASP A 251 17.02 -9.91 -18.81
N GLY A 252 16.98 -9.86 -17.48
CA GLY A 252 17.27 -10.99 -16.60
C GLY A 252 18.75 -11.20 -16.28
N THR A 253 19.66 -10.43 -16.87
CA THR A 253 21.09 -10.55 -16.58
C THR A 253 21.46 -9.88 -15.24
N LEU A 254 22.43 -10.45 -14.53
CA LEU A 254 22.91 -9.86 -13.29
C LEU A 254 23.58 -8.51 -13.56
N LYS A 255 23.10 -7.44 -12.91
CA LYS A 255 23.79 -6.13 -12.92
C LYS A 255 24.91 -6.14 -11.89
N TRP A 256 24.56 -6.46 -10.65
CA TRP A 256 25.48 -6.70 -9.54
C TRP A 256 24.77 -7.44 -8.41
N ARG A 257 25.57 -7.98 -7.49
CA ARG A 257 25.10 -8.43 -6.18
C ARG A 257 26.08 -8.02 -5.10
N ASP A 258 25.57 -7.68 -3.92
CA ASP A 258 26.37 -7.31 -2.77
C ASP A 258 25.96 -8.10 -1.53
N SER A 259 26.93 -8.42 -0.66
CA SER A 259 26.69 -9.17 0.56
C SER A 259 26.52 -8.22 1.74
N LEU A 260 25.36 -8.23 2.35
CA LEU A 260 25.06 -7.46 3.56
C LEU A 260 25.42 -8.26 4.82
N LEU A 261 25.48 -7.59 5.97
CA LEU A 261 25.90 -8.23 7.23
C LEU A 261 24.86 -9.20 7.81
N ALA A 262 23.62 -9.14 7.33
CA ALA A 262 22.52 -9.95 7.81
C ALA A 262 21.53 -10.26 6.69
N ARG A 263 20.53 -11.09 6.99
CA ARG A 263 19.46 -11.46 6.06
C ARG A 263 18.62 -10.24 5.67
N VAL A 264 18.34 -10.10 4.39
CA VAL A 264 17.46 -9.08 3.82
C VAL A 264 16.03 -9.63 3.80
N GLN A 265 15.17 -9.05 4.60
CA GLN A 265 13.76 -9.46 4.73
C GLN A 265 12.79 -8.29 4.46
N SER A 266 13.31 -7.19 3.95
CA SER A 266 12.52 -6.03 3.53
C SER A 266 12.53 -5.90 2.00
N CYS A 267 11.49 -5.27 1.46
CA CYS A 267 11.49 -4.78 0.09
C CYS A 267 12.43 -3.57 -0.01
N PRO A 268 13.32 -3.48 -1.00
CA PRO A 268 14.13 -2.28 -1.21
C PRO A 268 13.28 -1.07 -1.60
N ALA A 269 13.58 0.11 -1.04
CA ALA A 269 12.96 1.37 -1.46
C ALA A 269 13.87 2.09 -2.47
N VAL A 270 13.40 2.29 -3.69
CA VAL A 270 14.16 2.94 -4.77
C VAL A 270 13.88 4.43 -4.75
N ALA A 271 14.75 5.20 -4.10
CA ALA A 271 14.56 6.63 -3.90
C ALA A 271 14.68 7.45 -5.19
N ASN A 272 15.62 7.07 -6.05
CA ASN A 272 15.88 7.71 -7.35
C ASN A 272 16.73 6.80 -8.25
N GLU A 273 17.20 7.32 -9.38
CA GLU A 273 18.01 6.57 -10.36
C GLU A 273 19.33 6.03 -9.79
N SER A 274 19.88 6.65 -8.74
CA SER A 274 21.21 6.30 -8.20
C SER A 274 21.18 5.78 -6.76
N THR A 275 20.00 5.71 -6.11
CA THR A 275 19.94 5.45 -4.67
C THR A 275 18.76 4.57 -4.30
N LEU A 276 19.02 3.52 -3.57
CA LEU A 276 18.01 2.73 -2.90
C LEU A 276 18.35 2.50 -1.42
N TYR A 277 17.34 2.19 -0.63
CA TYR A 277 17.46 1.85 0.78
C TYR A 277 16.89 0.47 1.06
N VAL A 278 17.57 -0.29 1.89
CA VAL A 278 17.12 -1.63 2.28
C VAL A 278 17.48 -1.93 3.72
N VAL A 279 16.68 -2.74 4.38
CA VAL A 279 16.96 -3.20 5.74
C VAL A 279 17.43 -4.65 5.72
N ALA A 280 18.55 -4.89 6.41
CA ALA A 280 19.08 -6.24 6.65
C ALA A 280 19.43 -6.40 8.12
N GLY A 281 18.76 -7.33 8.81
CA GLY A 281 18.86 -7.49 10.25
C GLY A 281 18.61 -6.17 10.99
N ALA A 282 19.56 -5.74 11.82
CA ALA A 282 19.46 -4.49 12.58
C ALA A 282 20.03 -3.26 11.86
N GLY A 283 20.24 -3.33 10.53
CA GLY A 283 20.86 -2.25 9.75
C GLY A 283 19.99 -1.73 8.62
N LEU A 284 19.90 -0.41 8.52
CA LEU A 284 19.47 0.28 7.31
C LEU A 284 20.69 0.55 6.43
N TYR A 285 20.61 0.22 5.18
CA TYR A 285 21.65 0.41 4.17
C TYR A 285 21.19 1.39 3.12
N CYS A 286 22.08 2.32 2.75
CA CYS A 286 21.98 3.10 1.53
C CYS A 286 22.87 2.46 0.49
N VAL A 287 22.33 2.19 -0.66
CA VAL A 287 23.00 1.46 -1.73
C VAL A 287 22.95 2.30 -3.01
N ASP A 288 24.07 2.39 -3.67
CA ASP A 288 24.17 2.94 -5.02
C ASP A 288 23.66 1.90 -6.02
N THR A 289 22.82 2.33 -6.95
CA THR A 289 22.20 1.44 -7.94
C THR A 289 23.21 0.81 -8.92
N ASP A 290 24.44 1.34 -8.99
CA ASP A 290 25.50 0.88 -9.90
C ASP A 290 26.75 0.35 -9.19
N SER A 291 27.01 0.77 -7.95
CA SER A 291 28.29 0.51 -7.30
C SER A 291 28.23 -0.18 -5.92
N GLY A 292 27.04 -0.41 -5.35
CA GLY A 292 26.89 -1.13 -4.08
C GLY A 292 26.71 -0.24 -2.84
N VAL A 293 27.04 -0.76 -1.63
CA VAL A 293 26.74 -0.08 -0.36
C VAL A 293 27.52 1.22 -0.18
N ARG A 294 26.80 2.33 -0.02
CA ARG A 294 27.38 3.66 0.31
C ARG A 294 27.57 3.83 1.81
N TRP A 295 26.56 3.47 2.59
CA TRP A 295 26.63 3.52 4.05
C TRP A 295 25.66 2.54 4.71
N ARG A 296 25.93 2.25 5.97
CA ARG A 296 25.07 1.45 6.86
C ARG A 296 24.86 2.18 8.17
N ARG A 297 23.61 2.19 8.64
CA ARG A 297 23.23 2.68 9.96
C ARG A 297 22.58 1.57 10.78
N SER A 298 23.01 1.40 12.03
CA SER A 298 22.31 0.53 12.98
C SER A 298 21.03 1.20 13.46
N ILE A 299 19.90 0.52 13.31
CA ILE A 299 18.56 0.98 13.76
C ILE A 299 17.98 0.07 14.84
N GLY A 300 18.64 -1.03 15.15
CA GLY A 300 18.21 -2.02 16.16
C GLY A 300 17.15 -2.98 15.63
N GLY A 301 16.98 -4.09 16.33
CA GLY A 301 15.96 -5.09 16.08
C GLY A 301 16.14 -5.95 14.83
N SER A 302 15.28 -6.92 14.66
CA SER A 302 15.06 -7.60 13.38
C SER A 302 13.97 -6.85 12.60
N ASN A 303 14.01 -6.86 11.26
CA ASN A 303 13.16 -5.97 10.49
C ASN A 303 12.50 -6.66 9.32
N TYR A 304 11.15 -6.75 9.42
CA TYR A 304 10.25 -7.09 8.33
C TYR A 304 9.64 -5.83 7.68
N CYS A 305 9.82 -4.68 8.32
CA CYS A 305 9.34 -3.39 7.84
C CYS A 305 10.24 -2.91 6.69
N SER A 306 9.67 -2.69 5.53
CA SER A 306 10.36 -2.08 4.39
C SER A 306 10.46 -0.57 4.60
N PRO A 307 11.58 0.08 4.24
CA PRO A 307 11.71 1.52 4.33
C PRO A 307 10.79 2.22 3.34
N ALA A 308 10.32 3.42 3.68
CA ALA A 308 9.63 4.31 2.74
C ALA A 308 10.34 5.66 2.68
N VAL A 309 10.29 6.33 1.52
CA VAL A 309 11.07 7.54 1.26
C VAL A 309 10.14 8.68 0.82
N ASP A 310 10.28 9.85 1.42
CA ASP A 310 9.54 11.05 1.02
C ASP A 310 10.24 11.78 -0.14
N ALA A 311 9.61 12.85 -0.65
CA ALA A 311 10.12 13.61 -1.78
C ALA A 311 11.45 14.35 -1.51
N GLU A 312 11.82 14.57 -0.25
CA GLU A 312 13.12 15.13 0.15
C GLU A 312 14.17 14.06 0.41
N GLY A 313 13.82 12.77 0.27
CA GLY A 313 14.72 11.64 0.49
C GLY A 313 14.81 11.21 1.95
N ASN A 314 13.96 11.70 2.86
CA ASN A 314 13.90 11.20 4.22
C ASN A 314 13.38 9.77 4.25
N ILE A 315 14.05 8.92 5.01
CA ILE A 315 13.78 7.49 5.11
C ILE A 315 13.00 7.22 6.40
N TYR A 316 11.87 6.56 6.27
CA TYR A 316 10.99 6.18 7.37
C TYR A 316 10.96 4.66 7.49
N VAL A 317 11.23 4.15 8.69
CA VAL A 317 11.30 2.70 8.93
C VAL A 317 10.97 2.35 10.37
N GLY A 318 10.23 1.26 10.55
CA GLY A 318 9.94 0.68 11.86
C GLY A 318 10.93 -0.43 12.23
N THR A 319 11.02 -0.77 13.50
CA THR A 319 11.84 -1.88 14.00
C THR A 319 11.00 -2.90 14.79
N ALA A 320 11.50 -4.13 14.89
CA ALA A 320 10.92 -5.21 15.68
C ALA A 320 11.90 -5.63 16.77
N SER A 321 11.71 -5.08 17.96
CA SER A 321 12.52 -5.29 19.17
C SER A 321 11.67 -5.36 20.43
N GLY A 322 10.41 -5.79 20.28
CA GLY A 322 9.45 -5.82 21.38
C GLY A 322 9.20 -4.43 21.95
N THR A 323 9.34 -4.27 23.26
CA THR A 323 9.14 -3.00 23.95
C THR A 323 10.16 -1.90 23.61
N SER A 324 11.25 -2.24 22.94
CA SER A 324 12.28 -1.29 22.47
C SER A 324 12.09 -0.91 20.99
N SER A 325 11.03 -1.37 20.35
CA SER A 325 10.74 -1.05 18.94
C SER A 325 10.53 0.44 18.73
N ARG A 326 11.14 0.96 17.66
CA ARG A 326 11.13 2.38 17.32
C ARG A 326 10.68 2.60 15.90
N PHE A 327 10.10 3.77 15.67
CA PHE A 327 9.90 4.33 14.35
C PHE A 327 10.92 5.44 14.12
N TRP A 328 11.62 5.38 12.99
CA TRP A 328 12.77 6.22 12.67
C TRP A 328 12.47 7.13 11.48
N CYS A 329 13.00 8.35 11.55
CA CYS A 329 13.19 9.26 10.43
C CYS A 329 14.70 9.52 10.26
N ILE A 330 15.25 9.14 9.12
CA ILE A 330 16.69 9.17 8.82
C ILE A 330 16.90 9.98 7.53
N ALA A 331 17.89 10.88 7.55
CA ALA A 331 18.24 11.66 6.38
C ALA A 331 19.05 10.83 5.35
N PRO A 332 19.15 11.27 4.09
CA PRO A 332 19.94 10.60 3.05
C PRO A 332 21.42 10.41 3.39
N ASP A 333 21.97 11.27 4.24
CA ASP A 333 23.35 11.22 4.73
C ASP A 333 23.55 10.30 5.95
N SER A 334 22.56 9.50 6.30
CA SER A 334 22.50 8.64 7.49
C SER A 334 22.24 9.35 8.82
N THR A 335 22.10 10.67 8.86
CA THR A 335 21.79 11.39 10.10
C THR A 335 20.39 11.03 10.61
N VAL A 336 20.27 10.69 11.90
CA VAL A 336 18.95 10.51 12.52
C VAL A 336 18.32 11.89 12.70
N ARG A 337 17.23 12.13 12.00
CA ARG A 337 16.43 13.35 12.14
C ARG A 337 15.46 13.26 13.31
N ASP A 338 14.91 12.05 13.53
CA ASP A 338 13.98 11.80 14.62
C ASP A 338 13.80 10.30 14.89
N SER A 339 13.34 9.94 16.10
CA SER A 339 12.95 8.57 16.41
C SER A 339 11.97 8.50 17.58
N HIS A 340 10.93 7.70 17.46
CA HIS A 340 9.91 7.52 18.48
C HIS A 340 9.89 6.09 19.01
N LEU A 341 9.88 5.93 20.34
CA LEU A 341 9.63 4.64 20.97
C LEU A 341 8.15 4.28 20.79
N ILE A 342 7.88 3.15 20.16
CA ILE A 342 6.53 2.65 19.92
C ILE A 342 6.13 1.59 20.95
N GLY A 343 7.11 0.80 21.42
CA GLY A 343 6.89 -0.21 22.45
C GLY A 343 6.25 -1.51 21.95
N SER A 344 6.12 -1.67 20.64
CA SER A 344 5.60 -2.87 19.98
C SER A 344 6.23 -3.02 18.60
N ASP A 345 6.41 -4.25 18.16
CA ASP A 345 6.99 -4.58 16.86
C ASP A 345 6.23 -3.93 15.71
N ILE A 346 6.98 -3.30 14.81
CA ILE A 346 6.48 -2.68 13.58
C ILE A 346 6.89 -3.59 12.42
N TRP A 347 5.94 -4.41 11.94
CA TRP A 347 6.14 -5.26 10.76
C TRP A 347 5.54 -4.64 9.51
N SER A 348 4.55 -3.79 9.71
CA SER A 348 3.91 -3.00 8.66
C SER A 348 4.88 -2.00 8.06
N SER A 349 5.03 -1.98 6.74
CA SER A 349 5.78 -0.95 6.04
C SER A 349 4.99 0.36 6.03
N PRO A 350 5.66 1.52 6.17
CA PRO A 350 4.99 2.82 6.21
C PRO A 350 4.32 3.15 4.87
N ALA A 351 3.17 3.80 4.93
CA ALA A 351 2.52 4.45 3.79
C ALA A 351 2.59 5.97 3.97
N ILE A 352 3.04 6.68 2.94
CA ILE A 352 3.24 8.13 2.96
C ILE A 352 2.18 8.83 2.12
N SER A 353 1.54 9.83 2.69
CA SER A 353 0.63 10.74 1.99
C SER A 353 0.94 12.20 2.33
N GLY A 354 0.25 13.13 1.66
CA GLY A 354 0.34 14.55 2.03
C GLY A 354 -0.10 14.87 3.45
N ARG A 355 -0.83 13.95 4.12
CA ARG A 355 -1.23 14.13 5.51
C ARG A 355 -0.18 13.63 6.51
N GLY A 356 0.70 12.73 6.13
CA GLY A 356 1.70 12.14 7.01
C GLY A 356 1.97 10.68 6.70
N ILE A 357 2.44 9.95 7.70
CA ILE A 357 2.90 8.57 7.61
C ILE A 357 2.00 7.68 8.45
N TYR A 358 1.52 6.61 7.83
CA TYR A 358 0.70 5.59 8.47
C TYR A 358 1.45 4.27 8.56
N PHE A 359 1.36 3.60 9.70
CA PHE A 359 1.87 2.24 9.89
C PHE A 359 1.12 1.52 11.01
N GLY A 360 1.12 0.21 10.95
CA GLY A 360 0.52 -0.65 11.96
C GLY A 360 1.55 -1.32 12.86
N THR A 361 1.09 -1.89 13.97
CA THR A 361 1.93 -2.58 14.95
C THR A 361 1.34 -3.93 15.35
N MET A 362 2.18 -4.75 15.98
CA MET A 362 1.78 -6.02 16.57
C MET A 362 1.03 -5.87 17.91
N ALA A 363 0.76 -4.65 18.36
CA ALA A 363 -0.13 -4.30 19.46
C ALA A 363 -1.46 -3.73 18.97
N ASP A 364 -1.96 -4.23 17.84
CA ASP A 364 -3.30 -3.95 17.31
C ASP A 364 -3.55 -2.46 17.02
N THR A 365 -2.51 -1.67 16.81
CA THR A 365 -2.61 -0.21 16.72
C THR A 365 -2.09 0.31 15.39
N MET A 366 -2.89 1.18 14.76
CA MET A 366 -2.49 2.04 13.66
C MET A 366 -2.01 3.39 14.18
N TYR A 367 -0.91 3.89 13.64
CA TYR A 367 -0.34 5.19 13.97
C TYR A 367 -0.38 6.13 12.78
N LEU A 368 -0.60 7.41 13.07
CA LEU A 368 -0.36 8.54 12.18
C LEU A 368 0.71 9.45 12.78
N PHE A 369 1.78 9.66 12.04
CA PHE A 369 2.81 10.65 12.32
C PHE A 369 2.80 11.75 11.26
N GLN A 370 3.00 13.00 11.70
CA GLN A 370 3.14 14.17 10.83
C GLN A 370 4.49 14.85 11.08
N GLY A 371 5.03 15.44 10.05
CA GLY A 371 6.18 16.33 10.10
C GLY A 371 5.84 17.71 9.52
N PRO A 372 6.81 18.65 9.47
CA PRO A 372 6.59 20.01 8.99
C PRO A 372 6.06 20.12 7.55
N GLY A 373 6.40 19.14 6.70
CA GLY A 373 5.94 19.07 5.31
C GLY A 373 4.56 18.43 5.17
N SER A 374 4.00 17.85 6.24
CA SER A 374 2.66 17.28 6.21
C SER A 374 1.66 18.43 6.24
N GLY A 375 1.08 18.75 5.10
CA GLY A 375 -0.04 19.68 5.02
C GLY A 375 -1.28 19.07 5.67
N ALA A 376 -2.16 19.89 6.25
CA ALA A 376 -3.56 19.53 6.31
C ALA A 376 -3.99 19.36 4.84
N VAL A 377 -4.03 18.13 4.34
CA VAL A 377 -4.79 17.85 3.14
C VAL A 377 -6.22 18.20 3.54
N GLU A 378 -6.65 19.46 3.24
CA GLU A 378 -8.04 19.63 2.96
C GLU A 378 -8.36 18.48 2.03
N CYS A 379 -9.28 17.61 2.42
CA CYS A 379 -9.90 16.72 1.45
C CYS A 379 -10.42 17.63 0.35
N ARG A 380 -9.57 17.95 -0.63
CA ARG A 380 -10.02 18.38 -1.93
C ARG A 380 -10.65 17.14 -2.50
N VAL A 381 -11.91 16.99 -2.10
CA VAL A 381 -12.87 16.20 -2.82
C VAL A 381 -12.59 16.57 -4.28
N PRO A 382 -12.08 15.65 -5.13
CA PRO A 382 -12.09 15.92 -6.57
C PRO A 382 -13.50 16.38 -6.83
N ALA A 383 -13.68 17.54 -7.43
CA ALA A 383 -14.98 17.99 -7.83
C ALA A 383 -15.51 16.87 -8.73
N GLY A 384 -16.29 15.96 -8.14
CA GLY A 384 -17.28 15.23 -8.87
C GLY A 384 -18.04 16.27 -9.66
N PRO A 385 -18.82 15.95 -10.70
CA PRO A 385 -19.37 16.95 -11.58
C PRO A 385 -19.98 18.07 -10.72
N SER A 386 -19.23 19.19 -10.63
CA SER A 386 -19.51 20.42 -9.91
C SER A 386 -20.00 20.33 -8.45
N GLY A 387 -19.04 20.32 -7.50
CA GLY A 387 -19.15 21.09 -6.25
C GLY A 387 -20.31 20.77 -5.32
N MET A 388 -20.63 19.47 -5.06
CA MET A 388 -21.65 19.15 -4.05
C MET A 388 -21.21 19.65 -2.68
N ARG A 389 -22.05 20.45 -2.04
CA ARG A 389 -21.85 20.99 -0.70
C ARG A 389 -23.12 20.84 0.12
N LEU A 390 -22.97 20.68 1.42
CA LEU A 390 -24.05 20.73 2.38
C LEU A 390 -24.06 22.10 3.06
N LEU A 391 -25.16 22.83 2.96
CA LEU A 391 -25.27 24.18 3.50
C LEU A 391 -26.54 24.32 4.36
N PRO A 392 -26.46 24.90 5.53
CA PRO A 392 -25.28 25.30 6.28
C PRO A 392 -24.56 24.13 6.95
N ASN A 393 -23.25 24.25 7.18
CA ASN A 393 -22.47 23.28 7.96
C ASN A 393 -21.50 24.10 8.87
N PRO A 394 -21.64 24.08 10.19
CA PRO A 394 -22.57 23.30 11.01
C PRO A 394 -24.05 23.73 10.93
N THR A 395 -24.96 22.80 11.19
CA THR A 395 -26.40 23.01 11.06
C THR A 395 -27.16 22.65 12.35
N ARG A 396 -28.41 23.17 12.46
CA ARG A 396 -29.36 22.85 13.56
C ARG A 396 -30.47 21.88 13.13
N GLY A 397 -30.40 21.33 11.90
CA GLY A 397 -31.40 20.36 11.45
C GLY A 397 -31.40 20.17 9.94
N VAL A 398 -31.87 21.14 9.17
CA VAL A 398 -32.02 20.98 7.72
C VAL A 398 -30.77 21.47 6.97
N VAL A 399 -30.25 20.66 6.06
CA VAL A 399 -29.15 21.02 5.14
C VAL A 399 -29.64 20.92 3.70
N ARG A 400 -29.17 21.82 2.84
CA ARG A 400 -29.31 21.71 1.39
C ARG A 400 -28.14 20.96 0.80
N ILE A 401 -28.45 20.19 -0.24
CA ILE A 401 -27.44 19.55 -1.08
C ILE A 401 -27.22 20.49 -2.29
N ALA A 402 -26.00 20.99 -2.45
CA ALA A 402 -25.63 21.87 -3.57
C ALA A 402 -24.61 21.17 -4.48
N PRO A 403 -24.64 21.36 -5.81
CA PRO A 403 -25.55 22.20 -6.54
C PRO A 403 -27.00 21.71 -6.44
N SER A 404 -27.98 22.60 -6.70
CA SER A 404 -29.42 22.28 -6.62
C SER A 404 -29.76 21.11 -7.56
N GLY A 405 -30.42 20.09 -7.01
CA GLY A 405 -30.81 18.88 -7.70
C GLY A 405 -31.53 17.94 -6.74
N ARG A 406 -32.07 16.83 -7.26
CA ARG A 406 -32.69 15.80 -6.43
C ARG A 406 -31.72 14.64 -6.26
N TYR A 407 -31.46 14.24 -5.04
CA TYR A 407 -30.47 13.24 -4.69
C TYR A 407 -31.02 12.22 -3.71
N SER A 408 -30.57 10.98 -3.85
CA SER A 408 -30.70 9.98 -2.78
C SER A 408 -29.51 10.11 -1.85
N ALA A 409 -29.75 10.34 -0.56
CA ALA A 409 -28.69 10.50 0.41
C ALA A 409 -28.82 9.50 1.58
N ARG A 410 -27.70 9.04 2.09
CA ARG A 410 -27.58 8.21 3.30
C ARG A 410 -26.79 8.95 4.35
N VAL A 411 -27.24 8.90 5.59
CA VAL A 411 -26.59 9.55 6.73
C VAL A 411 -26.10 8.49 7.71
N PHE A 412 -24.85 8.57 8.05
CA PHE A 412 -24.19 7.66 8.99
C PHE A 412 -23.73 8.47 10.21
N ASP A 413 -23.84 7.88 11.38
CA ASP A 413 -23.24 8.45 12.59
C ASP A 413 -21.70 8.26 12.62
N ALA A 414 -21.05 8.76 13.68
CA ALA A 414 -19.60 8.65 13.86
C ALA A 414 -19.10 7.19 14.00
N GLY A 415 -19.97 6.26 14.31
CA GLY A 415 -19.70 4.82 14.35
C GLY A 415 -19.94 4.10 13.01
N GLY A 416 -20.33 4.83 11.95
CA GLY A 416 -20.64 4.26 10.64
C GLY A 416 -22.02 3.59 10.53
N VAL A 417 -22.89 3.78 11.52
CA VAL A 417 -24.26 3.24 11.50
C VAL A 417 -25.17 4.15 10.65
N LEU A 418 -25.94 3.54 9.73
CA LEU A 418 -26.93 4.27 8.96
C LEU A 418 -28.06 4.75 9.86
N VAL A 419 -28.17 6.06 10.05
CA VAL A 419 -29.17 6.70 10.95
C VAL A 419 -30.28 7.42 10.22
N ALA A 420 -30.08 7.78 8.95
CA ALA A 420 -31.12 8.37 8.11
C ALA A 420 -30.84 8.12 6.63
N ARG A 421 -31.90 8.15 5.82
CA ARG A 421 -31.82 8.16 4.36
C ARG A 421 -32.94 9.02 3.77
N THR A 422 -32.66 9.63 2.63
CA THR A 422 -33.68 10.29 1.82
C THR A 422 -33.61 9.78 0.39
N LEU A 423 -34.73 9.81 -0.29
CA LEU A 423 -34.83 9.43 -1.70
C LEU A 423 -35.35 10.64 -2.46
N ASP A 424 -34.67 11.03 -3.52
CA ASP A 424 -35.11 12.06 -4.46
C ASP A 424 -35.43 13.43 -3.81
N ALA A 425 -34.47 13.95 -3.00
CA ALA A 425 -34.61 15.22 -2.28
C ALA A 425 -33.45 16.17 -2.54
N ASP A 426 -33.73 17.48 -2.53
CA ASP A 426 -32.74 18.55 -2.56
C ASP A 426 -32.33 19.01 -1.16
N ARG A 427 -33.00 18.53 -0.14
CA ARG A 427 -32.78 18.84 1.27
C ARG A 427 -32.77 17.58 2.11
N LEU A 428 -31.98 17.61 3.15
CA LEU A 428 -31.84 16.55 4.11
C LEU A 428 -32.27 17.09 5.48
N ASP A 429 -33.34 16.53 6.03
CA ASP A 429 -33.78 16.88 7.39
C ASP A 429 -33.09 15.96 8.40
N LEU A 430 -32.30 16.55 9.25
CA LEU A 430 -31.53 15.91 10.31
C LEU A 430 -32.02 16.32 11.71
N SER A 431 -33.16 17.01 11.79
CA SER A 431 -33.69 17.57 13.06
C SER A 431 -34.01 16.52 14.12
N GLY A 432 -34.29 15.28 13.67
CA GLY A 432 -34.53 14.13 14.57
C GLY A 432 -33.27 13.45 15.10
N LEU A 433 -32.08 13.86 14.67
CA LEU A 433 -30.83 13.27 15.11
C LEU A 433 -30.25 14.01 16.33
N ARG A 434 -29.49 13.30 17.15
CA ARG A 434 -28.77 13.90 18.29
C ARG A 434 -27.66 14.84 17.79
N ARG A 435 -27.26 15.79 18.64
CA ARG A 435 -26.07 16.62 18.36
C ARG A 435 -24.84 15.73 18.15
N GLY A 436 -24.05 16.02 17.13
CA GLY A 436 -22.90 15.19 16.81
C GLY A 436 -22.37 15.41 15.40
N ILE A 437 -21.45 14.53 15.02
CA ILE A 437 -20.84 14.49 13.68
C ILE A 437 -21.49 13.36 12.90
N TYR A 438 -21.89 13.67 11.66
CA TYR A 438 -22.51 12.74 10.75
C TYR A 438 -21.81 12.78 9.38
N MET A 439 -21.83 11.66 8.69
CA MET A 439 -21.38 11.56 7.30
C MET A 439 -22.59 11.40 6.40
N VAL A 440 -22.69 12.24 5.39
CA VAL A 440 -23.74 12.17 4.37
C VAL A 440 -23.14 11.66 3.07
N ALA A 441 -23.58 10.50 2.63
CA ALA A 441 -23.17 9.88 1.38
C ALA A 441 -24.28 10.01 0.34
N VAL A 442 -23.92 10.48 -0.86
CA VAL A 442 -24.81 10.56 -2.02
C VAL A 442 -24.17 9.73 -3.14
N PRO A 443 -24.92 8.84 -3.82
CA PRO A 443 -24.38 8.04 -4.92
C PRO A 443 -23.72 8.91 -6.00
N GLY A 444 -22.50 8.57 -6.39
CA GLY A 444 -21.71 9.33 -7.37
C GLY A 444 -21.07 10.60 -6.84
N ALA A 445 -21.18 10.88 -5.54
CA ALA A 445 -20.50 11.99 -4.87
C ALA A 445 -19.76 11.51 -3.63
N GLN A 446 -18.77 12.28 -3.24
CA GLN A 446 -18.00 12.02 -2.01
C GLN A 446 -18.84 12.27 -0.76
N PRO A 447 -18.71 11.44 0.29
CA PRO A 447 -19.40 11.69 1.54
C PRO A 447 -19.01 13.04 2.16
N CYS A 448 -20.01 13.79 2.59
CA CYS A 448 -19.83 15.08 3.25
C CYS A 448 -20.01 14.97 4.75
N LYS A 449 -19.09 15.57 5.51
CA LYS A 449 -19.22 15.69 6.98
C LYS A 449 -20.23 16.77 7.34
N VAL A 450 -21.17 16.47 8.23
CA VAL A 450 -22.13 17.43 8.82
C VAL A 450 -21.96 17.46 10.33
N VAL A 451 -21.94 18.64 10.89
CA VAL A 451 -21.93 18.87 12.34
C VAL A 451 -23.28 19.40 12.78
N LEU A 452 -24.01 18.61 13.56
CA LEU A 452 -25.23 19.06 14.25
C LEU A 452 -24.90 19.70 15.58
N ARG A 453 -25.34 20.95 15.78
CA ARG A 453 -25.14 21.75 17.00
C ARG A 453 -26.40 21.92 17.82
#